data_e3ae179ab12e4e5b76edccde19602db4
#
_entry.id   e3ae179ab12e4e5b76edccde19602db4
#
_cell.length_a   1.000
_cell.length_b   1.000
_cell.length_c   1.000
_cell.angle_alpha   90.00
_cell.angle_beta   90.00
_cell.angle_gamma   90.00
#
_symmetry.space_group_name_H-M   'P 1'
#
loop_
_entity.id
_entity.type
_entity.pdbx_description
1 polymer ?
#
loop_
_entity_poly.entity_id
_entity_poly.type
_entity_poly.pdbx_seq_one_letter_code
_entity_poly.pdbx_strand_id
1 'polypeptide(L)'
;MKSHGYAAYDTKSALKPYNFERREPGPRDVVVEIAYCGICHSDIHQVRDEWGGSIYPMVPGHEIVGRVTAVGGDVTKFKAGDMAGIGVMVNSCRTCANCKADLENYCMKQFVGTYNAKDYDGSITYGGYSNNIVCDERYVHSISPKFGDKLAGVAPLLCAGITTYSPMRHWGAGPGKKVGVVGLGGLGHMGLKFAHSFGAHVVQFTTSTSKVADAKRLGADEVVLSNDAAAMAKHAASFDFILDTVSAPHDLNDYLKLLKLDATLCLVGLSEKQLPVAPFSLTGYRVALAGSNIGGMKETQEMLDYCADHDIVSDIELVSVHQLAEAYERVVKSDVRYRFVLDLASLG
;
A
#
# COMPACT_ATOMS: atom_id res chain seq x y z
N MET A 1 27.47 4.72 -3.93
CA MET A 1 27.03 5.93 -3.16
C MET A 1 26.79 5.52 -1.71
N LYS A 2 27.36 6.27 -0.73
CA LYS A 2 27.19 5.99 0.72
C LYS A 2 25.77 6.28 1.18
N SER A 3 25.25 5.38 2.01
CA SER A 3 23.93 5.47 2.60
C SER A 3 23.96 5.02 4.06
N HIS A 4 23.04 5.54 4.85
CA HIS A 4 22.81 5.12 6.23
C HIS A 4 21.32 5.06 6.53
N GLY A 5 20.95 4.22 7.47
CA GLY A 5 19.55 3.99 7.83
C GLY A 5 19.42 2.99 8.97
N TYR A 6 18.28 2.34 9.02
CA TYR A 6 17.98 1.31 10.02
C TYR A 6 17.74 -0.04 9.33
N ALA A 7 18.38 -1.09 9.82
CA ALA A 7 18.27 -2.45 9.29
C ALA A 7 17.86 -3.47 10.36
N ALA A 8 17.12 -4.48 9.91
CA ALA A 8 16.97 -5.74 10.62
C ALA A 8 18.18 -6.65 10.29
N TYR A 9 18.74 -7.26 11.31
CA TYR A 9 19.88 -8.20 11.16
C TYR A 9 19.43 -9.66 11.29
N ASP A 10 18.26 -9.88 11.80
CA ASP A 10 17.60 -11.17 11.98
C ASP A 10 16.09 -10.99 12.17
N THR A 11 15.38 -12.11 12.36
CA THR A 11 13.89 -12.14 12.49
C THR A 11 13.35 -11.61 13.82
N LYS A 12 14.18 -11.34 14.82
CA LYS A 12 13.75 -11.07 16.20
C LYS A 12 14.25 -9.75 16.77
N SER A 13 15.42 -9.30 16.32
CA SER A 13 16.05 -8.09 16.83
C SER A 13 15.33 -6.84 16.35
N ALA A 14 15.29 -5.82 17.21
CA ALA A 14 14.88 -4.49 16.79
C ALA A 14 15.80 -3.98 15.67
N LEU A 15 15.27 -3.14 14.79
CA LEU A 15 16.07 -2.48 13.76
C LEU A 15 17.14 -1.60 14.41
N LYS A 16 18.34 -1.61 13.82
CA LYS A 16 19.52 -0.88 14.33
C LYS A 16 20.13 -0.02 13.23
N PRO A 17 20.88 1.03 13.59
CA PRO A 17 21.64 1.81 12.63
C PRO A 17 22.52 0.91 11.75
N TYR A 18 22.53 1.21 10.45
CA TYR A 18 23.26 0.46 9.45
C TYR A 18 23.80 1.40 8.38
N ASN A 19 25.11 1.28 8.10
CA ASN A 19 25.77 1.96 7.00
C ASN A 19 25.97 0.99 5.85
N PHE A 20 25.63 1.40 4.64
CA PHE A 20 25.72 0.55 3.46
C PHE A 20 26.04 1.39 2.21
N GLU A 21 26.28 0.71 1.12
CA GLU A 21 26.50 1.36 -0.16
C GLU A 21 25.38 1.01 -1.13
N ARG A 22 24.84 2.02 -1.81
CA ARG A 22 24.01 1.85 -2.99
C ARG A 22 24.88 1.91 -4.23
N ARG A 23 24.41 1.35 -5.34
CA ARG A 23 25.07 1.50 -6.64
C ARG A 23 25.21 2.98 -7.02
N GLU A 24 26.20 3.30 -7.84
CA GLU A 24 26.30 4.62 -8.41
C GLU A 24 25.15 4.85 -9.42
N PRO A 25 24.65 6.10 -9.52
CA PRO A 25 23.59 6.43 -10.47
C PRO A 25 24.03 6.19 -11.91
N GLY A 26 23.24 5.44 -12.67
CA GLY A 26 23.39 5.28 -14.10
C GLY A 26 22.71 6.41 -14.90
N PRO A 27 22.79 6.36 -16.24
CA PRO A 27 22.27 7.43 -17.11
C PRO A 27 20.77 7.72 -16.95
N ARG A 28 19.97 6.74 -16.53
CA ARG A 28 18.50 6.84 -16.38
C ARG A 28 18.05 6.88 -14.94
N ASP A 29 18.96 7.06 -14.00
CA ASP A 29 18.63 7.02 -12.59
C ASP A 29 18.35 8.40 -12.02
N VAL A 30 17.46 8.37 -11.03
CA VAL A 30 17.12 9.50 -10.16
C VAL A 30 17.67 9.18 -8.77
N VAL A 31 18.37 10.12 -8.19
CA VAL A 31 18.81 10.08 -6.78
C VAL A 31 17.83 10.88 -5.95
N VAL A 32 17.22 10.23 -4.99
CA VAL A 32 16.23 10.86 -4.09
C VAL A 32 16.78 10.88 -2.66
N GLU A 33 16.87 12.06 -2.08
CA GLU A 33 17.01 12.24 -0.63
C GLU A 33 15.65 12.03 0.00
N ILE A 34 15.56 11.06 0.91
CA ILE A 34 14.29 10.61 1.48
C ILE A 34 13.89 11.55 2.62
N ALA A 35 12.72 12.17 2.49
CA ALA A 35 12.14 12.99 3.55
C ALA A 35 11.22 12.17 4.46
N TYR A 36 10.40 11.31 3.86
CA TYR A 36 9.40 10.51 4.57
C TYR A 36 9.36 9.09 4.05
N CYS A 37 9.13 8.13 4.96
CA CYS A 37 8.85 6.74 4.59
C CYS A 37 7.74 6.17 5.47
N GLY A 38 6.66 5.68 4.85
CA GLY A 38 5.58 5.03 5.58
C GLY A 38 6.00 3.68 6.16
N ILE A 39 5.37 3.30 7.28
CA ILE A 39 5.50 1.97 7.89
C ILE A 39 4.31 1.12 7.47
N CYS A 40 4.57 0.05 6.75
CA CYS A 40 3.58 -0.93 6.33
C CYS A 40 3.66 -2.21 7.18
N HIS A 41 2.53 -2.91 7.32
CA HIS A 41 2.50 -4.24 7.93
C HIS A 41 3.42 -5.22 7.16
N SER A 42 3.54 -5.03 5.85
CA SER A 42 4.46 -5.81 5.01
C SER A 42 5.93 -5.68 5.42
N ASP A 43 6.35 -4.51 5.92
CA ASP A 43 7.72 -4.33 6.44
C ASP A 43 7.94 -5.23 7.66
N ILE A 44 6.94 -5.37 8.52
CA ILE A 44 7.00 -6.21 9.71
C ILE A 44 7.05 -7.69 9.33
N HIS A 45 6.17 -8.14 8.42
CA HIS A 45 6.15 -9.51 7.91
C HIS A 45 7.51 -9.89 7.28
N GLN A 46 8.09 -9.01 6.47
CA GLN A 46 9.39 -9.24 5.83
C GLN A 46 10.51 -9.29 6.87
N VAL A 47 10.56 -8.34 7.81
CA VAL A 47 11.58 -8.30 8.87
C VAL A 47 11.51 -9.56 9.74
N ARG A 48 10.32 -10.08 10.00
CA ARG A 48 10.13 -11.30 10.82
C ARG A 48 10.21 -12.61 10.03
N ASP A 49 10.45 -12.53 8.72
CA ASP A 49 10.50 -13.67 7.79
C ASP A 49 9.20 -14.51 7.78
N GLU A 50 8.07 -13.89 8.06
CA GLU A 50 6.76 -14.57 8.14
C GLU A 50 6.28 -15.07 6.77
N TRP A 51 6.78 -14.47 5.68
CA TRP A 51 6.52 -14.90 4.30
C TRP A 51 7.65 -15.76 3.71
N GLY A 52 8.76 -15.92 4.44
CA GLY A 52 9.95 -16.64 4.01
C GLY A 52 10.81 -15.87 3.01
N GLY A 53 12.10 -16.24 2.96
CA GLY A 53 13.04 -15.71 1.98
C GLY A 53 13.64 -14.34 2.31
N SER A 54 13.57 -13.91 3.57
CA SER A 54 14.15 -12.64 4.01
C SER A 54 15.68 -12.61 3.92
N ILE A 55 16.21 -11.52 3.39
CA ILE A 55 17.66 -11.29 3.18
C ILE A 55 18.15 -10.28 4.20
N TYR A 56 19.07 -10.70 5.08
CA TYR A 56 19.65 -9.83 6.10
C TYR A 56 21.12 -9.49 5.80
N PRO A 57 21.62 -8.28 6.22
CA PRO A 57 20.84 -7.18 6.83
C PRO A 57 19.83 -6.58 5.86
N MET A 58 18.62 -6.29 6.34
CA MET A 58 17.52 -5.76 5.55
C MET A 58 17.22 -4.33 5.98
N VAL A 59 17.22 -3.37 5.04
CA VAL A 59 16.67 -2.02 5.25
C VAL A 59 15.27 -1.99 4.65
N PRO A 60 14.20 -1.97 5.48
CA PRO A 60 12.81 -1.96 4.99
C PRO A 60 12.39 -0.61 4.41
N GLY A 61 11.10 -0.51 4.05
CA GLY A 61 10.43 0.71 3.63
C GLY A 61 10.23 0.80 2.12
N HIS A 62 8.98 0.88 1.71
CA HIS A 62 8.55 0.92 0.31
C HIS A 62 7.46 1.97 0.05
N GLU A 63 7.38 2.96 0.91
CA GLU A 63 6.43 4.08 0.83
C GLU A 63 7.24 5.38 0.96
N ILE A 64 8.02 5.72 -0.07
CA ILE A 64 9.07 6.72 -0.01
C ILE A 64 8.61 8.02 -0.68
N VAL A 65 8.72 9.14 0.03
CA VAL A 65 8.61 10.49 -0.52
C VAL A 65 9.87 11.26 -0.19
N GLY A 66 10.44 11.94 -1.19
CA GLY A 66 11.67 12.68 -1.01
C GLY A 66 11.94 13.69 -2.12
N ARG A 67 13.09 14.32 -2.05
CA ARG A 67 13.55 15.32 -3.00
C ARG A 67 14.60 14.75 -3.92
N VAL A 68 14.45 14.97 -5.22
CA VAL A 68 15.47 14.65 -6.21
C VAL A 68 16.69 15.53 -5.98
N THR A 69 17.85 14.91 -5.77
CA THR A 69 19.13 15.60 -5.57
C THR A 69 20.01 15.55 -6.81
N ALA A 70 19.92 14.47 -7.60
CA ALA A 70 20.66 14.33 -8.85
C ALA A 70 19.88 13.44 -9.84
N VAL A 71 20.17 13.59 -11.11
CA VAL A 71 19.61 12.78 -12.20
C VAL A 71 20.70 12.38 -13.19
N GLY A 72 20.59 11.20 -13.78
CA GLY A 72 21.45 10.73 -14.87
C GLY A 72 21.20 11.51 -16.17
N GLY A 73 22.16 11.46 -17.09
CA GLY A 73 22.14 12.27 -18.32
C GLY A 73 20.98 11.97 -19.28
N ASP A 74 20.38 10.78 -19.20
CA ASP A 74 19.26 10.36 -20.04
C ASP A 74 17.89 10.49 -19.33
N VAL A 75 17.85 11.01 -18.09
CA VAL A 75 16.60 11.27 -17.36
C VAL A 75 15.87 12.44 -17.99
N THR A 76 14.61 12.23 -18.29
CA THR A 76 13.75 13.24 -18.92
C THR A 76 12.57 13.67 -18.05
N LYS A 77 12.19 12.83 -17.09
CA LYS A 77 11.00 13.00 -16.25
C LYS A 77 11.23 13.87 -15.02
N PHE A 78 12.48 13.99 -14.56
CA PHE A 78 12.84 14.66 -13.31
C PHE A 78 14.05 15.58 -13.48
N LYS A 79 14.14 16.57 -12.59
CA LYS A 79 15.31 17.41 -12.36
C LYS A 79 15.58 17.55 -10.86
N ALA A 80 16.79 17.96 -10.49
CA ALA A 80 17.11 18.27 -9.10
C ALA A 80 16.14 19.33 -8.52
N GLY A 81 15.68 19.08 -7.30
CA GLY A 81 14.70 19.89 -6.60
C GLY A 81 13.26 19.38 -6.70
N ASP A 82 12.91 18.55 -7.67
CA ASP A 82 11.57 17.98 -7.78
C ASP A 82 11.25 17.06 -6.60
N MET A 83 9.95 16.96 -6.25
CA MET A 83 9.48 15.99 -5.28
C MET A 83 9.14 14.67 -6.00
N ALA A 84 9.58 13.57 -5.43
CA ALA A 84 9.47 12.25 -6.01
C ALA A 84 8.96 11.21 -5.01
N GLY A 85 8.25 10.21 -5.52
CA GLY A 85 7.78 9.07 -4.75
C GLY A 85 8.29 7.75 -5.33
N ILE A 86 8.62 6.79 -4.46
CA ILE A 86 9.01 5.43 -4.85
C ILE A 86 8.18 4.47 -4.01
N GLY A 87 7.42 3.61 -4.71
CA GLY A 87 6.51 2.65 -4.09
C GLY A 87 7.14 1.28 -3.87
N VAL A 88 6.33 0.25 -4.05
CA VAL A 88 6.68 -1.14 -3.69
C VAL A 88 7.72 -1.75 -4.64
N MET A 89 7.87 -1.24 -5.87
CA MET A 89 8.78 -1.82 -6.87
C MET A 89 9.78 -0.79 -7.41
N VAL A 90 10.99 -1.25 -7.72
CA VAL A 90 12.07 -0.44 -8.30
C VAL A 90 12.54 -0.96 -9.67
N ASN A 91 12.08 -2.15 -10.10
CA ASN A 91 12.39 -2.70 -11.41
C ASN A 91 11.38 -3.79 -11.81
N SER A 92 11.33 -4.13 -13.10
CA SER A 92 10.65 -5.29 -13.67
C SER A 92 11.34 -5.74 -14.95
N CYS A 93 10.91 -6.84 -15.56
CA CYS A 93 11.55 -7.31 -16.80
C CYS A 93 11.32 -6.37 -18.01
N ARG A 94 10.34 -5.48 -17.96
CA ARG A 94 10.01 -4.45 -18.97
C ARG A 94 9.60 -4.99 -20.36
N THR A 95 9.68 -6.32 -20.57
CA THR A 95 9.53 -6.94 -21.90
C THR A 95 8.37 -7.91 -22.01
N CYS A 96 7.85 -8.45 -20.90
CA CYS A 96 6.69 -9.35 -20.92
C CYS A 96 5.39 -8.61 -21.26
N ALA A 97 4.34 -9.36 -21.58
CA ALA A 97 3.05 -8.81 -21.96
C ALA A 97 2.48 -7.87 -20.86
N ASN A 98 2.59 -8.28 -19.60
CA ASN A 98 2.08 -7.49 -18.47
C ASN A 98 2.84 -6.16 -18.32
N CYS A 99 4.18 -6.17 -18.37
CA CYS A 99 4.96 -4.92 -18.31
C CYS A 99 4.68 -3.97 -19.50
N LYS A 100 4.39 -4.52 -20.68
CA LYS A 100 4.01 -3.73 -21.86
C LYS A 100 2.59 -3.18 -21.79
N ALA A 101 1.77 -3.71 -20.90
CA ALA A 101 0.40 -3.27 -20.61
C ALA A 101 0.30 -2.37 -19.38
N ASP A 102 1.43 -1.81 -18.89
CA ASP A 102 1.52 -0.99 -17.69
C ASP A 102 1.07 -1.74 -16.40
N LEU A 103 1.25 -3.06 -16.38
CA LEU A 103 0.93 -3.97 -15.27
C LEU A 103 2.22 -4.60 -14.72
N GLU A 104 3.21 -3.79 -14.39
CA GLU A 104 4.53 -4.23 -13.91
C GLU A 104 4.43 -5.00 -12.59
N ASN A 105 3.43 -4.69 -11.76
CA ASN A 105 3.09 -5.41 -10.53
C ASN A 105 2.75 -6.89 -10.76
N TYR A 106 2.35 -7.26 -11.97
CA TYR A 106 2.12 -8.64 -12.42
C TYR A 106 3.21 -9.12 -13.40
N CYS A 107 4.42 -8.58 -13.32
CA CYS A 107 5.52 -8.99 -14.19
C CYS A 107 5.72 -10.51 -14.19
N MET A 108 5.73 -11.15 -15.36
CA MET A 108 5.86 -12.62 -15.50
C MET A 108 7.21 -13.17 -15.01
N LYS A 109 8.23 -12.30 -14.87
CA LYS A 109 9.54 -12.64 -14.29
C LYS A 109 9.70 -12.11 -12.87
N GLN A 110 8.60 -11.75 -12.21
CA GLN A 110 8.50 -11.01 -10.97
C GLN A 110 9.04 -9.58 -11.09
N PHE A 111 8.41 -8.63 -10.40
CA PHE A 111 8.97 -7.30 -10.21
C PHE A 111 10.05 -7.35 -9.12
N VAL A 112 10.92 -6.37 -9.12
CA VAL A 112 11.94 -6.21 -8.08
C VAL A 112 11.38 -5.29 -7.00
N GLY A 113 11.26 -5.80 -5.79
CA GLY A 113 10.81 -5.03 -4.63
C GLY A 113 11.81 -3.94 -4.24
N THR A 114 11.30 -2.87 -3.66
CA THR A 114 12.10 -1.72 -3.21
C THR A 114 13.10 -2.10 -2.13
N TYR A 115 12.83 -3.18 -1.41
CA TYR A 115 13.77 -3.82 -0.47
C TYR A 115 13.56 -5.34 -0.46
N ASN A 116 14.46 -6.05 0.21
CA ASN A 116 14.41 -7.51 0.36
C ASN A 116 14.29 -8.28 -0.97
N ALA A 117 14.89 -7.78 -2.02
CA ALA A 117 14.89 -8.41 -3.32
C ALA A 117 16.31 -8.40 -3.93
N LYS A 118 16.52 -9.22 -4.95
CA LYS A 118 17.66 -9.14 -5.85
C LYS A 118 17.23 -8.52 -7.15
N ASP A 119 17.90 -7.44 -7.57
CA ASP A 119 17.69 -6.86 -8.89
C ASP A 119 18.27 -7.78 -9.98
N TYR A 120 17.96 -7.51 -11.24
CA TYR A 120 18.40 -8.30 -12.39
C TYR A 120 19.93 -8.33 -12.59
N ASP A 121 20.65 -7.38 -12.00
CA ASP A 121 22.13 -7.37 -11.94
C ASP A 121 22.70 -8.16 -10.75
N GLY A 122 21.81 -8.71 -9.90
CA GLY A 122 22.17 -9.49 -8.71
C GLY A 122 22.38 -8.67 -7.44
N SER A 123 22.29 -7.33 -7.51
CA SER A 123 22.40 -6.47 -6.33
C SER A 123 21.18 -6.63 -5.40
N ILE A 124 21.41 -6.47 -4.11
CA ILE A 124 20.35 -6.50 -3.10
C ILE A 124 19.72 -5.11 -3.00
N THR A 125 18.39 -5.06 -2.98
CA THR A 125 17.64 -3.81 -2.81
C THR A 125 17.48 -3.46 -1.33
N TYR A 126 17.65 -2.18 -1.01
CA TYR A 126 17.48 -1.59 0.32
C TYR A 126 16.44 -0.47 0.27
N GLY A 127 15.51 -0.48 1.22
CA GLY A 127 14.34 0.39 1.22
C GLY A 127 14.55 1.79 1.79
N GLY A 128 13.43 2.40 2.14
CA GLY A 128 13.32 3.81 2.50
C GLY A 128 13.56 4.14 3.96
N TYR A 129 13.87 3.16 4.84
CA TYR A 129 14.32 3.49 6.20
C TYR A 129 15.79 3.92 6.18
N SER A 130 16.10 4.81 5.25
CA SER A 130 17.44 5.30 4.96
C SER A 130 17.39 6.73 4.41
N ASN A 131 18.54 7.39 4.36
CA ASN A 131 18.63 8.79 3.95
C ASN A 131 18.48 9.02 2.45
N ASN A 132 18.71 8.04 1.59
CA ASN A 132 18.62 8.21 0.14
C ASN A 132 18.25 6.92 -0.59
N ILE A 133 17.86 7.04 -1.87
CA ILE A 133 17.66 5.91 -2.78
C ILE A 133 18.05 6.30 -4.21
N VAL A 134 18.57 5.32 -4.98
CA VAL A 134 18.84 5.43 -6.43
C VAL A 134 17.87 4.52 -7.17
N CYS A 135 17.13 5.07 -8.12
CA CYS A 135 16.09 4.33 -8.84
C CYS A 135 16.01 4.79 -10.31
N ASP A 136 15.78 3.87 -11.24
CA ASP A 136 15.47 4.20 -12.64
C ASP A 136 14.20 5.08 -12.71
N GLU A 137 14.22 6.15 -13.50
CA GLU A 137 13.12 7.13 -13.61
C GLU A 137 11.75 6.49 -13.91
N ARG A 138 11.71 5.28 -14.49
CA ARG A 138 10.47 4.55 -14.77
C ARG A 138 9.75 4.08 -13.52
N TYR A 139 10.49 3.89 -12.42
CA TYR A 139 9.95 3.43 -11.14
C TYR A 139 9.87 4.55 -10.11
N VAL A 140 10.00 5.79 -10.57
CA VAL A 140 9.84 7.00 -9.76
C VAL A 140 8.57 7.74 -10.19
N HIS A 141 7.76 8.12 -9.23
CA HIS A 141 6.53 8.89 -9.41
C HIS A 141 6.76 10.37 -9.11
N SER A 142 6.15 11.23 -9.90
CA SER A 142 6.09 12.66 -9.62
C SER A 142 5.11 12.94 -8.49
N ILE A 143 5.51 13.75 -7.53
CA ILE A 143 4.65 14.20 -6.44
C ILE A 143 4.21 15.64 -6.72
N SER A 144 2.91 15.83 -6.86
CA SER A 144 2.33 17.13 -7.19
C SER A 144 2.58 18.17 -6.08
N PRO A 145 2.94 19.42 -6.43
CA PRO A 145 3.06 20.50 -5.46
C PRO A 145 1.72 20.87 -4.79
N LYS A 146 0.56 20.40 -5.32
CA LYS A 146 -0.76 20.59 -4.72
C LYS A 146 -0.88 19.95 -3.33
N PHE A 147 -0.04 18.95 -3.01
CA PHE A 147 -0.03 18.36 -1.67
C PHE A 147 0.48 19.32 -0.58
N GLY A 148 1.22 20.38 -0.94
CA GLY A 148 1.69 21.40 0.01
C GLY A 148 2.48 20.81 1.17
N ASP A 149 2.01 21.05 2.39
CA ASP A 149 2.58 20.55 3.65
C ASP A 149 2.17 19.11 4.01
N LYS A 150 1.31 18.46 3.21
CA LYS A 150 0.79 17.10 3.45
C LYS A 150 1.69 15.99 2.94
N LEU A 151 2.94 16.26 2.57
CA LEU A 151 3.85 15.29 1.93
C LEU A 151 4.04 13.99 2.74
N ALA A 152 4.07 14.07 4.06
CA ALA A 152 4.17 12.87 4.89
C ALA A 152 2.96 11.94 4.69
N GLY A 153 1.75 12.50 4.53
CA GLY A 153 0.52 11.74 4.24
C GLY A 153 0.46 11.13 2.83
N VAL A 154 1.35 11.57 1.93
CA VAL A 154 1.48 11.01 0.57
C VAL A 154 2.24 9.69 0.58
N ALA A 155 3.19 9.51 1.48
CA ALA A 155 4.03 8.32 1.52
C ALA A 155 3.20 7.01 1.53
N PRO A 156 2.19 6.83 2.40
CA PRO A 156 1.38 5.61 2.38
C PRO A 156 0.49 5.43 1.13
N LEU A 157 0.28 6.47 0.32
CA LEU A 157 -0.45 6.33 -0.95
C LEU A 157 0.27 5.38 -1.91
N LEU A 158 1.61 5.32 -1.84
CA LEU A 158 2.46 4.49 -2.69
C LEU A 158 2.37 2.98 -2.39
N CYS A 159 1.65 2.59 -1.34
CA CYS A 159 1.31 1.21 -1.03
C CYS A 159 -0.19 1.08 -0.71
N ALA A 160 -0.64 1.56 0.46
CA ALA A 160 -2.04 1.44 0.87
C ALA A 160 -3.00 2.17 -0.08
N GLY A 161 -2.59 3.33 -0.61
CA GLY A 161 -3.38 4.07 -1.61
C GLY A 161 -3.60 3.25 -2.87
N ILE A 162 -2.53 2.90 -3.57
CA ILE A 162 -2.65 2.17 -4.85
C ILE A 162 -3.29 0.79 -4.67
N THR A 163 -3.01 0.08 -3.58
CA THR A 163 -3.59 -1.23 -3.29
C THR A 163 -5.12 -1.19 -3.17
N THR A 164 -5.68 -0.09 -2.70
CA THR A 164 -7.13 0.08 -2.56
C THR A 164 -7.75 0.80 -3.76
N TYR A 165 -7.03 1.70 -4.42
CA TYR A 165 -7.47 2.41 -5.62
C TYR A 165 -7.64 1.49 -6.82
N SER A 166 -6.62 0.68 -7.12
CA SER A 166 -6.57 -0.17 -8.32
C SER A 166 -7.79 -1.11 -8.43
N PRO A 167 -8.12 -1.96 -7.44
CA PRO A 167 -9.28 -2.84 -7.55
C PRO A 167 -10.61 -2.07 -7.63
N MET A 168 -10.75 -0.94 -6.94
CA MET A 168 -11.97 -0.14 -7.03
C MET A 168 -12.18 0.44 -8.43
N ARG A 169 -11.11 0.88 -9.09
CA ARG A 169 -11.18 1.34 -10.49
C ARG A 169 -11.46 0.19 -11.44
N HIS A 170 -10.77 -0.95 -11.24
CA HIS A 170 -10.92 -2.14 -12.08
C HIS A 170 -12.35 -2.70 -12.07
N TRP A 171 -12.99 -2.77 -10.89
CA TRP A 171 -14.36 -3.27 -10.75
C TRP A 171 -15.44 -2.16 -10.75
N GLY A 172 -15.08 -0.94 -11.12
CA GLY A 172 -16.02 0.14 -11.41
C GLY A 172 -16.77 0.68 -10.20
N ALA A 173 -16.10 0.77 -9.03
CA ALA A 173 -16.66 1.49 -7.89
C ALA A 173 -16.94 2.96 -8.27
N GLY A 174 -18.15 3.45 -8.00
CA GLY A 174 -18.54 4.80 -8.40
C GLY A 174 -20.00 5.12 -8.19
N PRO A 175 -20.54 6.16 -8.84
CA PRO A 175 -21.93 6.59 -8.68
C PRO A 175 -22.94 5.47 -8.97
N GLY A 176 -23.93 5.34 -8.10
CA GLY A 176 -24.96 4.30 -8.22
C GLY A 176 -24.53 2.89 -7.79
N LYS A 177 -23.27 2.72 -7.35
CA LYS A 177 -22.75 1.47 -6.84
C LYS A 177 -22.76 1.45 -5.32
N LYS A 178 -23.10 0.30 -4.73
CA LYS A 178 -22.93 0.05 -3.29
C LYS A 178 -21.65 -0.73 -3.07
N VAL A 179 -20.71 -0.14 -2.34
CA VAL A 179 -19.36 -0.66 -2.10
C VAL A 179 -19.20 -0.98 -0.63
N GLY A 180 -18.77 -2.20 -0.33
CA GLY A 180 -18.38 -2.63 1.00
C GLY A 180 -16.86 -2.52 1.20
N VAL A 181 -16.43 -2.05 2.37
CA VAL A 181 -15.05 -2.10 2.81
C VAL A 181 -14.97 -2.93 4.09
N VAL A 182 -14.24 -4.03 4.06
CA VAL A 182 -14.06 -4.93 5.21
C VAL A 182 -12.76 -4.61 5.92
N GLY A 183 -12.87 -4.30 7.21
CA GLY A 183 -11.74 -3.87 8.04
C GLY A 183 -11.51 -2.35 7.99
N LEU A 184 -11.10 -1.78 9.11
CA LEU A 184 -10.71 -0.37 9.22
C LEU A 184 -9.34 -0.26 9.89
N GLY A 185 -8.34 -0.38 9.08
CA GLY A 185 -6.92 -0.24 9.37
C GLY A 185 -6.23 0.59 8.30
N GLY A 186 -4.92 0.36 8.12
CA GLY A 186 -4.10 1.10 7.14
C GLY A 186 -4.58 1.05 5.69
N LEU A 187 -5.13 -0.08 5.24
CA LEU A 187 -5.76 -0.21 3.91
C LEU A 187 -7.21 0.31 3.93
N GLY A 188 -8.01 -0.15 4.91
CA GLY A 188 -9.45 0.15 4.92
C GLY A 188 -9.77 1.64 4.99
N HIS A 189 -8.98 2.47 5.70
CA HIS A 189 -9.22 3.90 5.74
C HIS A 189 -9.02 4.57 4.36
N MET A 190 -8.01 4.10 3.57
CA MET A 190 -7.86 4.56 2.18
C MET A 190 -8.98 4.05 1.29
N GLY A 191 -9.41 2.78 1.49
CA GLY A 191 -10.56 2.22 0.80
C GLY A 191 -11.84 3.04 0.99
N LEU A 192 -12.12 3.51 2.22
CA LEU A 192 -13.25 4.41 2.49
C LEU A 192 -13.12 5.74 1.74
N LYS A 193 -11.96 6.39 1.85
CA LYS A 193 -11.71 7.69 1.19
C LYS A 193 -11.90 7.58 -0.33
N PHE A 194 -11.38 6.55 -0.97
CA PHE A 194 -11.53 6.36 -2.41
C PHE A 194 -12.97 6.03 -2.80
N ALA A 195 -13.61 5.06 -2.14
CA ALA A 195 -14.99 4.70 -2.46
C ALA A 195 -15.95 5.90 -2.34
N HIS A 196 -15.78 6.71 -1.29
CA HIS A 196 -16.53 7.95 -1.08
C HIS A 196 -16.21 8.98 -2.18
N SER A 197 -14.94 9.22 -2.46
CA SER A 197 -14.51 10.18 -3.50
C SER A 197 -14.98 9.78 -4.89
N PHE A 198 -15.13 8.48 -5.17
CA PHE A 198 -15.71 7.99 -6.43
C PHE A 198 -17.22 8.13 -6.50
N GLY A 199 -17.90 8.56 -5.43
CA GLY A 199 -19.35 8.77 -5.38
C GLY A 199 -20.16 7.49 -5.19
N ALA A 200 -19.56 6.41 -4.66
CA ALA A 200 -20.27 5.21 -4.31
C ALA A 200 -21.07 5.39 -3.00
N HIS A 201 -22.08 4.54 -2.79
CA HIS A 201 -22.68 4.35 -1.46
C HIS A 201 -21.79 3.38 -0.66
N VAL A 202 -21.15 3.89 0.39
CA VAL A 202 -20.06 3.19 1.09
C VAL A 202 -20.51 2.59 2.42
N VAL A 203 -20.31 1.29 2.58
CA VAL A 203 -20.60 0.55 3.82
C VAL A 203 -19.31 0.00 4.41
N GLN A 204 -18.97 0.43 5.63
CA GLN A 204 -17.84 -0.11 6.39
C GLN A 204 -18.27 -1.31 7.23
N PHE A 205 -17.57 -2.44 7.10
CA PHE A 205 -17.67 -3.58 7.98
C PHE A 205 -16.55 -3.56 9.02
N THR A 206 -16.90 -3.61 10.30
CA THR A 206 -15.93 -3.62 11.41
C THR A 206 -16.44 -4.47 12.56
N THR A 207 -15.56 -5.05 13.36
CA THR A 207 -15.90 -5.76 14.60
C THR A 207 -15.97 -4.83 15.82
N SER A 208 -15.50 -3.56 15.67
CA SER A 208 -15.31 -2.64 16.79
C SER A 208 -16.25 -1.43 16.72
N THR A 209 -17.05 -1.24 17.77
CA THR A 209 -17.92 -0.06 17.91
C THR A 209 -17.12 1.25 18.05
N SER A 210 -15.89 1.19 18.59
CA SER A 210 -15.01 2.37 18.74
C SER A 210 -14.56 2.98 17.41
N LYS A 211 -14.68 2.23 16.29
CA LYS A 211 -14.30 2.69 14.95
C LYS A 211 -15.46 3.32 14.17
N VAL A 212 -16.68 3.33 14.70
CA VAL A 212 -17.87 3.84 13.98
C VAL A 212 -17.77 5.31 13.64
N ALA A 213 -17.37 6.15 14.58
CA ALA A 213 -17.22 7.59 14.34
C ALA A 213 -16.15 7.90 13.28
N ASP A 214 -15.02 7.21 13.36
CA ASP A 214 -13.94 7.34 12.38
C ASP A 214 -14.35 6.86 10.98
N ALA A 215 -15.07 5.74 10.88
CA ALA A 215 -15.57 5.25 9.59
C ALA A 215 -16.45 6.31 8.90
N LYS A 216 -17.35 6.93 9.67
CA LYS A 216 -18.21 8.03 9.17
C LYS A 216 -17.39 9.24 8.72
N ARG A 217 -16.42 9.67 9.51
CA ARG A 217 -15.50 10.77 9.17
C ARG A 217 -14.73 10.49 7.87
N LEU A 218 -14.37 9.23 7.64
CA LEU A 218 -13.59 8.79 6.47
C LEU A 218 -14.46 8.57 5.21
N GLY A 219 -15.78 8.77 5.31
CA GLY A 219 -16.69 8.74 4.16
C GLY A 219 -17.61 7.52 4.09
N ALA A 220 -17.74 6.72 5.16
CA ALA A 220 -18.76 5.66 5.17
C ALA A 220 -20.16 6.24 5.35
N ASP A 221 -21.08 5.89 4.45
CA ASP A 221 -22.52 6.20 4.57
C ASP A 221 -23.18 5.33 5.65
N GLU A 222 -22.76 4.07 5.74
CA GLU A 222 -23.23 3.11 6.74
C GLU A 222 -22.05 2.39 7.41
N VAL A 223 -22.26 1.95 8.65
CA VAL A 223 -21.30 1.11 9.37
C VAL A 223 -22.04 -0.11 9.92
N VAL A 224 -21.54 -1.29 9.61
CA VAL A 224 -22.11 -2.57 10.01
C VAL A 224 -21.12 -3.30 10.92
N LEU A 225 -21.58 -3.74 12.08
CA LEU A 225 -20.78 -4.62 12.93
C LEU A 225 -20.83 -6.03 12.35
N SER A 226 -19.70 -6.53 11.90
CA SER A 226 -19.62 -7.83 11.22
C SER A 226 -19.84 -9.04 12.15
N ASN A 227 -19.79 -8.83 13.46
CA ASN A 227 -20.18 -9.81 14.48
C ASN A 227 -21.67 -9.79 14.85
N ASP A 228 -22.47 -8.90 14.25
CA ASP A 228 -23.94 -8.88 14.35
C ASP A 228 -24.56 -9.51 13.10
N ALA A 229 -24.94 -10.78 13.21
CA ALA A 229 -25.52 -11.55 12.11
C ALA A 229 -26.83 -10.94 11.58
N ALA A 230 -27.64 -10.31 12.44
CA ALA A 230 -28.88 -9.68 12.03
C ALA A 230 -28.62 -8.38 11.25
N ALA A 231 -27.60 -7.61 11.63
CA ALA A 231 -27.16 -6.44 10.89
C ALA A 231 -26.59 -6.85 9.51
N MET A 232 -25.75 -7.88 9.46
CA MET A 232 -25.19 -8.42 8.21
C MET A 232 -26.30 -8.90 7.25
N ALA A 233 -27.29 -9.65 7.76
CA ALA A 233 -28.36 -10.21 6.94
C ALA A 233 -29.22 -9.15 6.23
N LYS A 234 -29.35 -7.94 6.77
CA LYS A 234 -30.05 -6.82 6.12
C LYS A 234 -29.43 -6.38 4.79
N HIS A 235 -28.17 -6.74 4.58
CA HIS A 235 -27.38 -6.39 3.39
C HIS A 235 -27.24 -7.54 2.40
N ALA A 236 -27.96 -8.65 2.56
CA ALA A 236 -27.90 -9.78 1.65
C ALA A 236 -28.17 -9.35 0.20
N ALA A 237 -27.37 -9.87 -0.75
CA ALA A 237 -27.48 -9.61 -2.19
C ALA A 237 -27.63 -8.11 -2.57
N SER A 238 -26.87 -7.21 -1.91
CA SER A 238 -27.03 -5.78 -2.10
C SER A 238 -25.77 -5.03 -2.58
N PHE A 239 -24.59 -5.64 -2.51
CA PHE A 239 -23.33 -4.98 -2.92
C PHE A 239 -22.95 -5.25 -4.36
N ASP A 240 -22.46 -4.21 -5.02
CA ASP A 240 -21.87 -4.29 -6.35
C ASP A 240 -20.39 -4.68 -6.30
N PHE A 241 -19.70 -4.32 -5.21
CA PHE A 241 -18.29 -4.62 -4.97
C PHE A 241 -18.00 -4.63 -3.47
N ILE A 242 -17.16 -5.55 -3.02
CA ILE A 242 -16.63 -5.56 -1.66
C ILE A 242 -15.10 -5.64 -1.72
N LEU A 243 -14.43 -4.69 -1.06
CA LEU A 243 -12.99 -4.69 -0.85
C LEU A 243 -12.67 -5.26 0.52
N ASP A 244 -11.96 -6.38 0.56
CA ASP A 244 -11.52 -7.00 1.80
C ASP A 244 -10.06 -6.64 2.11
N THR A 245 -9.89 -5.90 3.20
CA THR A 245 -8.58 -5.38 3.65
C THR A 245 -8.06 -6.09 4.90
N VAL A 246 -8.71 -7.17 5.33
CA VAL A 246 -8.40 -7.87 6.57
C VAL A 246 -7.33 -8.92 6.36
N SER A 247 -6.23 -8.84 7.12
CA SER A 247 -5.16 -9.85 7.11
C SER A 247 -5.37 -10.95 8.17
N ALA A 248 -6.23 -10.74 9.17
CA ALA A 248 -6.57 -11.77 10.15
C ALA A 248 -7.52 -12.82 9.55
N PRO A 249 -7.50 -14.07 10.03
CA PRO A 249 -8.47 -15.09 9.62
C PRO A 249 -9.91 -14.68 9.90
N HIS A 250 -10.78 -14.78 8.90
CA HIS A 250 -12.22 -14.52 9.00
C HIS A 250 -12.99 -15.33 7.94
N ASP A 251 -14.33 -15.36 8.03
CA ASP A 251 -15.15 -16.12 7.09
C ASP A 251 -15.56 -15.27 5.88
N LEU A 252 -14.97 -15.56 4.72
CA LEU A 252 -15.32 -14.90 3.46
C LEU A 252 -16.76 -15.17 3.01
N ASN A 253 -17.34 -16.32 3.41
CA ASN A 253 -18.69 -16.68 3.02
C ASN A 253 -19.73 -15.70 3.59
N ASP A 254 -19.44 -15.05 4.73
CA ASP A 254 -20.30 -14.04 5.31
C ASP A 254 -20.41 -12.78 4.45
N TYR A 255 -19.36 -12.45 3.68
CA TYR A 255 -19.35 -11.31 2.77
C TYR A 255 -19.78 -11.68 1.34
N LEU A 256 -19.46 -12.90 0.87
CA LEU A 256 -19.88 -13.38 -0.46
C LEU A 256 -21.40 -13.38 -0.62
N LYS A 257 -22.16 -13.76 0.41
CA LYS A 257 -23.63 -13.73 0.39
C LYS A 257 -24.25 -12.33 0.38
N LEU A 258 -23.45 -11.28 0.61
CA LEU A 258 -23.88 -9.89 0.52
C LEU A 258 -23.82 -9.35 -0.92
N LEU A 259 -23.11 -10.02 -1.81
CA LEU A 259 -22.93 -9.61 -3.19
C LEU A 259 -24.19 -9.81 -4.02
N LYS A 260 -24.45 -8.87 -4.93
CA LYS A 260 -25.45 -9.01 -6.00
C LYS A 260 -25.01 -10.08 -7.01
N LEU A 261 -25.95 -10.41 -7.91
CA LEU A 261 -25.62 -11.21 -9.10
C LEU A 261 -24.45 -10.55 -9.88
N ASP A 262 -23.44 -11.36 -10.26
CA ASP A 262 -22.24 -10.95 -10.99
C ASP A 262 -21.30 -9.96 -10.27
N ALA A 263 -21.51 -9.74 -8.98
CA ALA A 263 -20.64 -8.86 -8.21
C ALA A 263 -19.36 -9.55 -7.74
N THR A 264 -18.40 -8.76 -7.25
CA THR A 264 -17.05 -9.23 -6.88
C THR A 264 -16.70 -8.86 -5.46
N LEU A 265 -16.10 -9.82 -4.72
CA LEU A 265 -15.32 -9.59 -3.51
C LEU A 265 -13.85 -9.66 -3.89
N CYS A 266 -13.10 -8.59 -3.61
CA CYS A 266 -11.67 -8.51 -3.92
C CYS A 266 -10.84 -8.49 -2.65
N LEU A 267 -9.90 -9.44 -2.53
CA LEU A 267 -8.94 -9.53 -1.44
C LEU A 267 -7.73 -8.63 -1.73
N VAL A 268 -7.39 -7.79 -0.76
CA VAL A 268 -6.13 -7.04 -0.72
C VAL A 268 -5.42 -7.20 0.63
N GLY A 269 -6.12 -7.71 1.65
CA GLY A 269 -5.53 -8.16 2.90
C GLY A 269 -4.87 -9.54 2.70
N LEU A 270 -3.66 -9.72 3.23
CA LEU A 270 -2.91 -10.97 3.12
C LEU A 270 -2.99 -11.75 4.43
N SER A 271 -3.84 -12.79 4.46
CA SER A 271 -3.95 -13.70 5.61
C SER A 271 -2.85 -14.77 5.55
N GLU A 272 -2.19 -14.99 6.68
CA GLU A 272 -1.23 -16.10 6.84
C GLU A 272 -1.91 -17.47 6.79
N LYS A 273 -3.22 -17.53 7.09
CA LYS A 273 -4.01 -18.76 7.10
C LYS A 273 -4.90 -18.84 5.88
N GLN A 274 -5.18 -20.04 5.43
CA GLN A 274 -6.15 -20.28 4.37
C GLN A 274 -7.53 -19.78 4.80
N LEU A 275 -8.21 -19.11 3.88
CA LEU A 275 -9.58 -18.64 4.05
C LEU A 275 -10.48 -19.55 3.21
N PRO A 276 -11.22 -20.51 3.84
CA PRO A 276 -12.05 -21.45 3.10
C PRO A 276 -13.26 -20.77 2.47
N VAL A 277 -13.60 -21.18 1.25
CA VAL A 277 -14.79 -20.71 0.52
C VAL A 277 -15.66 -21.89 0.14
N ALA A 278 -16.94 -21.83 0.53
CA ALA A 278 -17.91 -22.83 0.14
C ALA A 278 -18.32 -22.63 -1.32
N PRO A 279 -18.33 -23.68 -2.18
CA PRO A 279 -18.67 -23.54 -3.59
C PRO A 279 -20.05 -22.88 -3.82
N PHE A 280 -21.04 -23.19 -2.99
CA PHE A 280 -22.38 -22.58 -3.11
C PHE A 280 -22.39 -21.07 -2.83
N SER A 281 -21.42 -20.54 -2.08
CA SER A 281 -21.28 -19.09 -1.87
C SER A 281 -20.95 -18.35 -3.17
N LEU A 282 -20.34 -19.03 -4.15
CA LEU A 282 -20.01 -18.47 -5.46
C LEU A 282 -21.11 -18.76 -6.49
N THR A 283 -21.59 -20.00 -6.55
CA THR A 283 -22.50 -20.44 -7.62
C THR A 283 -23.93 -19.91 -7.46
N GLY A 284 -24.38 -19.59 -6.24
CA GLY A 284 -25.74 -19.16 -5.96
C GLY A 284 -26.13 -17.84 -6.67
N TYR A 285 -25.21 -16.89 -6.79
CA TYR A 285 -25.41 -15.59 -7.44
C TYR A 285 -24.35 -15.29 -8.52
N ARG A 286 -23.61 -16.31 -8.97
CA ARG A 286 -22.53 -16.17 -9.96
C ARG A 286 -21.54 -15.05 -9.56
N VAL A 287 -21.23 -14.97 -8.26
CA VAL A 287 -20.29 -13.96 -7.75
C VAL A 287 -18.84 -14.38 -7.96
N ALA A 288 -17.94 -13.41 -8.01
CA ALA A 288 -16.51 -13.64 -8.12
C ALA A 288 -15.78 -13.37 -6.80
N LEU A 289 -14.81 -14.24 -6.47
CA LEU A 289 -13.76 -13.96 -5.52
C LEU A 289 -12.50 -13.67 -6.29
N ALA A 290 -11.94 -12.49 -6.10
CA ALA A 290 -10.77 -12.01 -6.81
C ALA A 290 -9.70 -11.51 -5.85
N GLY A 291 -8.50 -11.27 -6.36
CA GLY A 291 -7.42 -10.61 -5.63
C GLY A 291 -6.81 -9.50 -6.46
N SER A 292 -6.22 -8.51 -5.80
CA SER A 292 -5.46 -7.43 -6.42
C SER A 292 -4.19 -7.18 -5.65
N ASN A 293 -3.11 -6.90 -6.36
CA ASN A 293 -1.80 -6.63 -5.77
C ASN A 293 -1.29 -5.27 -6.24
N ILE A 294 -1.23 -4.28 -5.34
CA ILE A 294 -0.79 -2.92 -5.66
C ILE A 294 -1.38 -2.41 -7.00
N GLY A 295 -0.62 -1.66 -7.79
CA GLY A 295 -0.94 -1.24 -9.16
C GLY A 295 0.32 -1.08 -9.99
N GLY A 296 0.20 -0.97 -11.30
CA GLY A 296 1.30 -0.67 -12.22
C GLY A 296 1.80 0.77 -12.05
N MET A 297 2.92 1.07 -12.71
CA MET A 297 3.57 2.39 -12.58
C MET A 297 2.67 3.52 -13.06
N LYS A 298 2.00 3.32 -14.18
CA LYS A 298 1.08 4.31 -14.76
C LYS A 298 -0.13 4.55 -13.86
N GLU A 299 -0.78 3.47 -13.42
CA GLU A 299 -1.95 3.56 -12.54
C GLU A 299 -1.62 4.20 -11.19
N THR A 300 -0.41 3.93 -10.65
CA THR A 300 0.06 4.57 -9.42
C THR A 300 0.24 6.07 -9.60
N GLN A 301 0.77 6.52 -10.75
CA GLN A 301 0.85 7.95 -11.04
C GLN A 301 -0.55 8.58 -11.19
N GLU A 302 -1.46 7.92 -11.91
CA GLU A 302 -2.86 8.37 -12.06
C GLU A 302 -3.55 8.50 -10.70
N MET A 303 -3.31 7.56 -9.78
CA MET A 303 -3.83 7.61 -8.40
C MET A 303 -3.24 8.80 -7.63
N LEU A 304 -1.94 9.06 -7.73
CA LEU A 304 -1.32 10.22 -7.06
C LEU A 304 -1.85 11.55 -7.59
N ASP A 305 -2.03 11.66 -8.91
CA ASP A 305 -2.60 12.86 -9.54
C ASP A 305 -4.06 13.05 -9.10
N TYR A 306 -4.85 11.97 -9.08
CA TYR A 306 -6.21 11.99 -8.56
C TYR A 306 -6.25 12.44 -7.09
N CYS A 307 -5.38 11.91 -6.26
CA CYS A 307 -5.27 12.29 -4.85
C CYS A 307 -4.93 13.78 -4.67
N ALA A 308 -4.03 14.30 -5.49
CA ALA A 308 -3.64 15.71 -5.48
C ALA A 308 -4.80 16.64 -5.88
N ASP A 309 -5.63 16.20 -6.84
CA ASP A 309 -6.78 16.96 -7.34
C ASP A 309 -7.97 16.94 -6.39
N HIS A 310 -8.09 15.90 -5.55
CA HIS A 310 -9.20 15.70 -4.63
C HIS A 310 -8.81 15.88 -3.15
N ASP A 311 -7.60 16.37 -2.88
CA ASP A 311 -7.07 16.59 -1.53
C ASP A 311 -7.09 15.31 -0.65
N ILE A 312 -6.77 14.17 -1.24
CA ILE A 312 -6.74 12.88 -0.54
C ILE A 312 -5.32 12.54 -0.13
N VAL A 313 -5.10 12.37 1.17
CA VAL A 313 -3.87 11.82 1.75
C VAL A 313 -4.23 10.80 2.82
N SER A 314 -3.27 9.99 3.24
CA SER A 314 -3.44 9.07 4.38
C SER A 314 -3.53 9.85 5.70
N ASP A 315 -4.34 9.37 6.64
CA ASP A 315 -4.30 9.82 8.03
C ASP A 315 -3.07 9.19 8.69
N ILE A 316 -2.18 10.01 9.26
CA ILE A 316 -0.88 9.55 9.74
C ILE A 316 -0.56 10.01 11.15
N GLU A 317 0.31 9.24 11.80
CA GLU A 317 1.11 9.66 12.97
C GLU A 317 2.57 9.74 12.51
N LEU A 318 3.17 10.94 12.57
CA LEU A 318 4.58 11.15 12.23
C LEU A 318 5.46 10.73 13.41
N VAL A 319 6.49 9.92 13.13
CA VAL A 319 7.40 9.40 14.16
C VAL A 319 8.85 9.53 13.72
N SER A 320 9.76 9.66 14.70
CA SER A 320 11.20 9.61 14.43
C SER A 320 11.68 8.17 14.22
N VAL A 321 12.82 7.99 13.56
CA VAL A 321 13.44 6.66 13.38
C VAL A 321 13.78 5.97 14.71
N HIS A 322 13.99 6.74 15.79
CA HIS A 322 14.25 6.19 17.11
C HIS A 322 13.02 5.53 17.76
N GLN A 323 11.82 5.79 17.22
CA GLN A 323 10.55 5.22 17.68
C GLN A 323 10.12 4.00 16.85
N LEU A 324 10.96 3.52 15.92
CA LEU A 324 10.64 2.38 15.02
C LEU A 324 10.15 1.14 15.76
N ALA A 325 10.83 0.75 16.85
CA ALA A 325 10.45 -0.44 17.61
C ALA A 325 9.06 -0.29 18.25
N GLU A 326 8.77 0.86 18.83
CA GLU A 326 7.46 1.19 19.41
C GLU A 326 6.38 1.22 18.31
N ALA A 327 6.67 1.89 17.19
CA ALA A 327 5.75 1.99 16.06
C ALA A 327 5.38 0.59 15.51
N TYR A 328 6.35 -0.32 15.37
CA TYR A 328 6.11 -1.70 14.94
C TYR A 328 5.16 -2.44 15.90
N GLU A 329 5.40 -2.33 17.20
CA GLU A 329 4.54 -2.96 18.21
C GLU A 329 3.11 -2.39 18.18
N ARG A 330 2.95 -1.08 17.98
CA ARG A 330 1.65 -0.42 17.88
C ARG A 330 0.92 -0.81 16.58
N VAL A 331 1.63 -0.95 15.46
CA VAL A 331 1.04 -1.47 14.20
C VAL A 331 0.49 -2.87 14.40
N VAL A 332 1.26 -3.78 15.01
CA VAL A 332 0.83 -5.18 15.29
C VAL A 332 -0.41 -5.21 16.19
N LYS A 333 -0.49 -4.30 17.16
CA LYS A 333 -1.65 -4.17 18.08
C LYS A 333 -2.83 -3.41 17.46
N SER A 334 -2.72 -2.95 16.20
CA SER A 334 -3.71 -2.08 15.54
C SER A 334 -3.97 -0.78 16.33
N ASP A 335 -2.95 -0.27 17.03
CA ASP A 335 -2.97 0.96 17.82
C ASP A 335 -2.33 2.11 17.05
N VAL A 336 -2.94 2.48 15.94
CA VAL A 336 -2.55 3.63 15.09
C VAL A 336 -3.75 4.15 14.30
N ARG A 337 -3.79 5.45 14.01
CA ARG A 337 -4.86 6.12 13.25
C ARG A 337 -4.29 6.94 12.08
N TYR A 338 -3.99 6.34 10.89
CA TYR A 338 -4.09 4.89 10.56
C TYR A 338 -2.75 4.36 10.09
N ARG A 339 -1.78 5.23 9.81
CA ARG A 339 -0.44 4.87 9.33
C ARG A 339 0.62 5.61 10.11
N PHE A 340 1.71 4.92 10.44
CA PHE A 340 2.93 5.60 10.86
C PHE A 340 3.74 6.02 9.64
N VAL A 341 4.35 7.20 9.73
CA VAL A 341 5.32 7.69 8.76
C VAL A 341 6.57 8.14 9.49
N LEU A 342 7.71 7.66 9.05
CA LEU A 342 9.01 8.08 9.54
C LEU A 342 9.38 9.44 8.98
N ASP A 343 9.77 10.35 9.86
CA ASP A 343 10.49 11.57 9.50
C ASP A 343 11.99 11.23 9.40
N LEU A 344 12.52 11.18 8.19
CA LEU A 344 13.90 10.78 7.93
C LEU A 344 14.90 11.89 8.28
N ALA A 345 14.47 13.13 8.52
CA ALA A 345 15.32 14.18 9.12
C ALA A 345 15.85 13.75 10.50
N SER A 346 15.17 12.82 11.17
CA SER A 346 15.58 12.28 12.46
C SER A 346 16.71 11.24 12.38
N LEU A 347 17.19 10.91 11.19
CA LEU A 347 18.37 10.02 11.02
C LEU A 347 19.68 10.69 11.45
N GLY A 348 19.75 12.04 11.44
CA GLY A 348 20.92 12.82 11.78
C GLY A 348 21.76 13.19 10.59
#